data_575edb0bfca7d7ccf51a9c4eb8b6cf06
#
_entry.id   575edb0bfca7d7ccf51a9c4eb8b6cf06
#
_cell.length_a   1.000
_cell.length_b   1.000
_cell.length_c   1.000
_cell.angle_alpha   90.00
_cell.angle_beta   90.00
_cell.angle_gamma   90.00
#
_symmetry.space_group_name_H-M   'P 1'
#
loop_
_entity.id
_entity.type
_entity.pdbx_description
1 polymer ?
#
loop_
_entity_poly.entity_id
_entity_poly.type
_entity_poly.pdbx_seq_one_letter_code
_entity_poly.pdbx_strand_id
1 'polypeptide(L)'
;MYKILIVEDTLAIREEIFDILIMENYTVFQAKNGKTGFEIALKEEPDLIISDILMPELNGIEMFKKLQTDKKTRSIPLIFLSAKGEKKDIRNGMNLGAEDYLTKPINVNDLLNAVENKIKKKISIDQKIIDKTATLSSILEVQRNELDNYAHLIYHELKYSLRNVSDLLDWSHEELKETNSLEDSRSKLQLMEEKIEKMELLLVKIEQYKNITTSSFKDNIINSNTIAKLVINEIHTPAHIKIKIINELPVLFADENMLKKVFEILIQNALDHIDKENGFIELGCEATDKDFVFSIKDNGIGIHPKYHKKIFKMFQAIEPDKSTGTGLSIVEKIISYYNGKIYVESKPSIETTFYFSLAKTMN
;
A
#
# COMPACT_ATOMS: atom_id res chain seq x y z
N MET A 1 3.38 28.44 -20.49
CA MET A 1 4.53 29.29 -20.92
C MET A 1 5.42 29.39 -19.68
N TYR A 2 6.72 29.06 -19.79
CA TYR A 2 7.62 29.05 -18.63
C TYR A 2 8.06 30.48 -18.31
N LYS A 3 8.15 30.77 -17.00
CA LYS A 3 8.53 32.06 -16.45
C LYS A 3 10.02 32.10 -16.12
N ILE A 4 10.75 33.06 -16.63
CA ILE A 4 12.18 33.23 -16.35
C ILE A 4 12.39 34.60 -15.70
N LEU A 5 13.12 34.65 -14.60
CA LEU A 5 13.54 35.89 -13.97
C LEU A 5 15.02 36.16 -14.27
N ILE A 6 15.29 37.34 -14.86
CA ILE A 6 16.65 37.84 -15.10
C ILE A 6 16.96 38.86 -13.99
N VAL A 7 18.12 38.70 -13.33
CA VAL A 7 18.61 39.62 -12.30
C VAL A 7 20.02 40.06 -12.70
N GLU A 8 20.12 41.27 -13.22
CA GLU A 8 21.35 41.84 -13.79
C GLU A 8 21.33 43.36 -13.62
N ASP A 9 22.39 43.94 -13.09
CA ASP A 9 22.43 45.40 -12.85
C ASP A 9 22.72 46.20 -14.12
N THR A 10 23.50 45.63 -15.07
CA THR A 10 23.84 46.26 -16.33
C THR A 10 22.66 46.19 -17.30
N LEU A 11 22.05 47.32 -17.61
CA LEU A 11 20.85 47.42 -18.44
C LEU A 11 21.04 46.72 -19.82
N ALA A 12 22.18 46.99 -20.51
CA ALA A 12 22.44 46.42 -21.83
C ALA A 12 22.47 44.91 -21.85
N ILE A 13 23.10 44.27 -20.85
CA ILE A 13 23.16 42.80 -20.73
C ILE A 13 21.79 42.25 -20.39
N ARG A 14 21.07 42.92 -19.50
CA ARG A 14 19.72 42.51 -19.10
C ARG A 14 18.74 42.54 -20.25
N GLU A 15 18.79 43.56 -21.07
CA GLU A 15 17.95 43.69 -22.28
C GLU A 15 18.34 42.66 -23.34
N GLU A 16 19.63 42.42 -23.58
CA GLU A 16 20.11 41.41 -24.52
C GLU A 16 19.56 40.02 -24.16
N ILE A 17 19.68 39.60 -22.89
CA ILE A 17 19.15 38.32 -22.40
C ILE A 17 17.61 38.28 -22.52
N PHE A 18 16.96 39.39 -22.20
CA PHE A 18 15.49 39.52 -22.30
C PHE A 18 15.02 39.30 -23.73
N ASP A 19 15.61 39.97 -24.72
CA ASP A 19 15.24 39.85 -26.12
C ASP A 19 15.42 38.41 -26.63
N ILE A 20 16.54 37.76 -26.28
CA ILE A 20 16.81 36.37 -26.64
C ILE A 20 15.72 35.45 -26.09
N LEU A 21 15.36 35.57 -24.81
CA LEU A 21 14.41 34.67 -24.17
C LEU A 21 12.95 34.93 -24.60
N ILE A 22 12.60 36.18 -24.92
CA ILE A 22 11.28 36.51 -25.48
C ILE A 22 11.12 35.89 -26.88
N MET A 23 12.17 35.94 -27.73
CA MET A 23 12.15 35.29 -29.04
C MET A 23 11.90 33.79 -28.96
N GLU A 24 12.31 33.13 -27.87
CA GLU A 24 12.08 31.72 -27.59
C GLU A 24 10.74 31.45 -26.85
N ASN A 25 9.84 32.44 -26.84
CA ASN A 25 8.50 32.34 -26.24
C ASN A 25 8.48 32.08 -24.72
N TYR A 26 9.47 32.53 -23.97
CA TYR A 26 9.43 32.52 -22.49
C TYR A 26 8.70 33.76 -21.97
N THR A 27 8.07 33.66 -20.79
CA THR A 27 7.60 34.84 -20.04
C THR A 27 8.74 35.37 -19.18
N VAL A 28 9.23 36.56 -19.44
CA VAL A 28 10.46 37.06 -18.82
C VAL A 28 10.16 38.20 -17.86
N PHE A 29 10.66 38.10 -16.63
CA PHE A 29 10.70 39.18 -15.64
C PHE A 29 12.12 39.70 -15.49
N GLN A 30 12.26 41.01 -15.17
CA GLN A 30 13.55 41.66 -15.04
C GLN A 30 13.70 42.30 -13.66
N ALA A 31 14.89 42.19 -13.07
CA ALA A 31 15.29 42.87 -11.85
C ALA A 31 16.69 43.47 -12.03
N LYS A 32 16.94 44.63 -11.42
CA LYS A 32 18.21 45.34 -11.51
C LYS A 32 19.19 45.04 -10.38
N ASN A 33 18.79 44.31 -9.38
CA ASN A 33 19.63 43.87 -8.24
C ASN A 33 18.99 42.69 -7.53
N GLY A 34 19.73 42.05 -6.61
CA GLY A 34 19.26 40.88 -5.89
C GLY A 34 18.05 41.13 -4.96
N LYS A 35 17.87 42.38 -4.48
CA LYS A 35 16.73 42.74 -3.62
C LYS A 35 15.44 42.68 -4.40
N THR A 36 15.37 43.41 -5.52
CA THR A 36 14.21 43.36 -6.42
C THR A 36 14.01 42.00 -7.05
N GLY A 37 15.10 41.27 -7.34
CA GLY A 37 15.06 39.89 -7.83
C GLY A 37 14.37 38.94 -6.84
N PHE A 38 14.70 39.03 -5.57
CA PHE A 38 14.06 38.22 -4.51
C PHE A 38 12.57 38.54 -4.36
N GLU A 39 12.19 39.82 -4.37
CA GLU A 39 10.79 40.25 -4.28
C GLU A 39 9.95 39.73 -5.45
N ILE A 40 10.49 39.82 -6.70
CA ILE A 40 9.83 39.29 -7.89
C ILE A 40 9.76 37.77 -7.85
N ALA A 41 10.81 37.07 -7.41
CA ALA A 41 10.80 35.62 -7.27
C ALA A 41 9.72 35.12 -6.33
N LEU A 42 9.49 35.77 -5.17
CA LEU A 42 8.42 35.46 -4.25
C LEU A 42 7.02 35.70 -4.81
N LYS A 43 6.86 36.75 -5.61
CA LYS A 43 5.57 37.15 -6.18
C LYS A 43 5.17 36.32 -7.39
N GLU A 44 6.10 36.15 -8.34
CA GLU A 44 5.83 35.58 -9.66
C GLU A 44 6.14 34.07 -9.73
N GLU A 45 6.89 33.53 -8.75
CA GLU A 45 7.31 32.14 -8.66
C GLU A 45 7.87 31.61 -10.02
N PRO A 46 9.01 32.18 -10.53
CA PRO A 46 9.53 31.80 -11.83
C PRO A 46 10.00 30.35 -11.90
N ASP A 47 10.02 29.80 -13.09
CA ASP A 47 10.49 28.43 -13.35
C ASP A 47 12.02 28.33 -13.39
N LEU A 48 12.71 29.43 -13.62
CA LEU A 48 14.17 29.56 -13.66
C LEU A 48 14.58 30.99 -13.32
N ILE A 49 15.69 31.15 -12.62
CA ILE A 49 16.32 32.42 -12.33
C ILE A 49 17.70 32.44 -13.01
N ILE A 50 18.00 33.53 -13.72
CA ILE A 50 19.32 33.81 -14.27
C ILE A 50 19.82 35.08 -13.54
N SER A 51 20.92 34.98 -12.80
CA SER A 51 21.38 36.07 -11.94
C SER A 51 22.87 36.36 -12.13
N ASP A 52 23.22 37.65 -12.25
CA ASP A 52 24.61 38.05 -12.04
C ASP A 52 25.03 37.78 -10.60
N ILE A 53 26.30 37.45 -10.42
CA ILE A 53 26.93 37.28 -9.11
C ILE A 53 27.16 38.61 -8.42
N LEU A 54 27.74 39.58 -9.12
CA LEU A 54 28.16 40.85 -8.54
C LEU A 54 27.17 41.96 -8.89
N MET A 55 26.36 42.37 -7.93
CA MET A 55 25.39 43.44 -8.09
C MET A 55 25.35 44.33 -6.85
N PRO A 56 24.93 45.60 -6.98
CA PRO A 56 24.78 46.51 -5.86
C PRO A 56 23.58 46.08 -4.95
N GLU A 57 23.58 46.58 -3.71
CA GLU A 57 22.58 46.36 -2.66
C GLU A 57 22.57 44.94 -2.13
N LEU A 58 22.20 43.96 -2.92
CA LEU A 58 22.18 42.54 -2.62
C LEU A 58 22.77 41.77 -3.82
N ASN A 59 23.90 41.08 -3.60
CA ASN A 59 24.53 40.32 -4.66
C ASN A 59 23.78 39.02 -4.95
N GLY A 60 24.09 38.37 -6.11
CA GLY A 60 23.39 37.16 -6.56
C GLY A 60 23.53 35.98 -5.59
N ILE A 61 24.67 35.80 -4.94
CA ILE A 61 24.91 34.74 -3.98
C ILE A 61 24.08 34.97 -2.70
N GLU A 62 24.01 36.19 -2.22
CA GLU A 62 23.19 36.53 -1.05
C GLU A 62 21.69 36.39 -1.35
N MET A 63 21.27 36.81 -2.56
CA MET A 63 19.91 36.58 -3.02
C MET A 63 19.60 35.07 -3.04
N PHE A 64 20.47 34.25 -3.63
CA PHE A 64 20.27 32.81 -3.70
C PHE A 64 20.15 32.16 -2.31
N LYS A 65 20.99 32.55 -1.34
CA LYS A 65 20.84 32.08 0.05
C LYS A 65 19.47 32.39 0.63
N LYS A 66 18.93 33.60 0.38
CA LYS A 66 17.57 33.97 0.83
C LYS A 66 16.51 33.12 0.12
N LEU A 67 16.63 32.89 -1.19
CA LEU A 67 15.72 32.03 -1.95
C LEU A 67 15.68 30.59 -1.38
N GLN A 68 16.82 30.04 -0.96
CA GLN A 68 16.92 28.68 -0.37
C GLN A 68 16.22 28.57 0.99
N THR A 69 16.04 29.65 1.75
CA THR A 69 15.37 29.63 3.06
C THR A 69 13.86 29.69 2.97
N ASP A 70 13.31 30.10 1.84
CA ASP A 70 11.87 30.24 1.64
C ASP A 70 11.28 28.99 0.95
N LYS A 71 10.12 28.52 1.45
CA LYS A 71 9.47 27.29 0.94
C LYS A 71 9.02 27.41 -0.51
N LYS A 72 8.66 28.60 -0.98
CA LYS A 72 8.16 28.83 -2.34
C LYS A 72 9.28 28.90 -3.38
N THR A 73 10.43 29.44 -2.98
CA THR A 73 11.51 29.76 -3.91
C THR A 73 12.70 28.80 -3.86
N ARG A 74 12.84 28.00 -2.79
CA ARG A 74 13.98 27.08 -2.60
C ARG A 74 14.18 26.03 -3.69
N SER A 75 13.12 25.68 -4.42
CA SER A 75 13.14 24.68 -5.51
C SER A 75 13.33 25.29 -6.88
N ILE A 76 13.40 26.64 -6.99
CA ILE A 76 13.58 27.31 -8.26
C ILE A 76 15.05 27.17 -8.68
N PRO A 77 15.34 26.56 -9.85
CA PRO A 77 16.69 26.46 -10.34
C PRO A 77 17.29 27.83 -10.64
N LEU A 78 18.59 28.01 -10.40
CA LEU A 78 19.28 29.25 -10.64
C LEU A 78 20.57 29.01 -11.44
N ILE A 79 20.76 29.83 -12.47
CA ILE A 79 21.98 29.92 -13.28
C ILE A 79 22.68 31.24 -12.95
N PHE A 80 23.97 31.17 -12.57
CA PHE A 80 24.76 32.36 -12.36
C PHE A 80 25.38 32.87 -13.66
N LEU A 81 25.42 34.22 -13.81
CA LEU A 81 26.26 34.91 -14.78
C LEU A 81 27.54 35.37 -14.07
N SER A 82 28.71 35.08 -14.65
CA SER A 82 30.01 35.42 -14.03
C SER A 82 30.96 36.07 -15.02
N ALA A 83 31.80 36.99 -14.58
CA ALA A 83 32.90 37.51 -15.37
C ALA A 83 34.05 36.48 -15.51
N LYS A 84 34.81 36.61 -16.60
CA LYS A 84 36.00 35.77 -16.85
C LYS A 84 37.07 36.01 -15.77
N GLY A 85 37.26 35.01 -14.86
CA GLY A 85 38.24 35.11 -13.77
C GLY A 85 37.68 34.86 -12.35
N GLU A 86 36.38 34.88 -12.14
CA GLU A 86 35.71 34.73 -10.83
C GLU A 86 35.58 33.27 -10.34
N LYS A 87 36.66 32.48 -10.48
CA LYS A 87 36.65 31.05 -10.09
C LYS A 87 36.22 30.81 -8.64
N LYS A 88 36.51 31.74 -7.72
CA LYS A 88 36.13 31.61 -6.30
C LYS A 88 34.63 31.76 -6.09
N ASP A 89 34.02 32.73 -6.77
CA ASP A 89 32.60 33.04 -6.61
C ASP A 89 31.71 32.01 -7.29
N ILE A 90 32.15 31.51 -8.46
CA ILE A 90 31.55 30.35 -9.12
C ILE A 90 31.52 29.13 -8.19
N ARG A 91 32.67 28.81 -7.57
CA ARG A 91 32.78 27.67 -6.65
C ARG A 91 31.91 27.82 -5.40
N ASN A 92 31.80 29.04 -4.90
CA ASN A 92 30.91 29.37 -3.78
C ASN A 92 29.43 29.18 -4.16
N GLY A 93 29.01 29.67 -5.32
CA GLY A 93 27.65 29.49 -5.83
C GLY A 93 27.29 28.02 -6.04
N MET A 94 28.18 27.23 -6.65
CA MET A 94 27.98 25.79 -6.87
C MET A 94 27.93 25.00 -5.54
N ASN A 95 28.78 25.34 -4.58
CA ASN A 95 28.75 24.71 -3.25
C ASN A 95 27.45 25.02 -2.46
N LEU A 96 26.77 26.10 -2.79
CA LEU A 96 25.47 26.48 -2.22
C LEU A 96 24.28 25.82 -2.94
N GLY A 97 24.53 25.06 -4.02
CA GLY A 97 23.50 24.35 -4.76
C GLY A 97 23.00 25.07 -6.03
N ALA A 98 23.72 26.09 -6.50
CA ALA A 98 23.44 26.64 -7.84
C ALA A 98 23.61 25.55 -8.91
N GLU A 99 22.72 25.51 -9.88
CA GLU A 99 22.68 24.40 -10.82
C GLU A 99 23.62 24.56 -12.02
N ASP A 100 24.02 25.82 -12.32
CA ASP A 100 24.89 26.11 -13.47
C ASP A 100 25.46 27.52 -13.42
N TYR A 101 26.40 27.83 -14.33
CA TYR A 101 26.92 29.18 -14.55
C TYR A 101 27.23 29.44 -16.03
N LEU A 102 27.12 30.69 -16.45
CA LEU A 102 27.46 31.17 -17.78
C LEU A 102 28.50 32.30 -17.67
N THR A 103 29.52 32.27 -18.52
CA THR A 103 30.56 33.31 -18.51
C THR A 103 30.20 34.47 -19.45
N LYS A 104 30.42 35.69 -18.96
CA LYS A 104 30.31 36.90 -19.80
C LYS A 104 31.58 37.11 -20.68
N PRO A 105 31.47 37.49 -21.95
CA PRO A 105 30.25 37.81 -22.68
C PRO A 105 29.41 36.57 -22.96
N ILE A 106 28.09 36.70 -22.85
CA ILE A 106 27.16 35.59 -22.96
C ILE A 106 27.06 35.12 -24.42
N ASN A 107 27.31 33.83 -24.62
CA ASN A 107 27.02 33.18 -25.88
C ASN A 107 25.54 32.78 -25.95
N VAL A 108 24.86 33.17 -27.03
CA VAL A 108 23.42 32.89 -27.21
C VAL A 108 23.12 31.38 -27.13
N ASN A 109 23.93 30.56 -27.80
CA ASN A 109 23.73 29.10 -27.81
C ASN A 109 23.94 28.50 -26.42
N ASP A 110 24.93 28.96 -25.66
CA ASP A 110 25.19 28.47 -24.30
C ASP A 110 24.06 28.86 -23.36
N LEU A 111 23.52 30.10 -23.49
CA LEU A 111 22.36 30.55 -22.72
C LEU A 111 21.12 29.68 -22.99
N LEU A 112 20.78 29.52 -24.28
CA LEU A 112 19.60 28.75 -24.67
C LEU A 112 19.72 27.28 -24.25
N ASN A 113 20.88 26.64 -24.43
CA ASN A 113 21.13 25.29 -24.00
C ASN A 113 21.01 25.14 -22.48
N ALA A 114 21.56 26.07 -21.70
CA ALA A 114 21.46 26.04 -20.26
C ALA A 114 20.01 26.17 -19.78
N VAL A 115 19.27 27.14 -20.34
CA VAL A 115 17.85 27.35 -20.02
C VAL A 115 17.01 26.12 -20.38
N GLU A 116 17.17 25.61 -21.61
CA GLU A 116 16.41 24.45 -22.07
C GLU A 116 16.64 23.20 -21.21
N ASN A 117 17.90 22.94 -20.87
CA ASN A 117 18.26 21.80 -20.00
C ASN A 117 17.62 21.90 -18.60
N LYS A 118 17.59 23.13 -18.01
CA LYS A 118 16.97 23.33 -16.68
C LYS A 118 15.47 23.20 -16.74
N ILE A 119 14.84 23.77 -17.76
CA ILE A 119 13.38 23.64 -17.96
C ILE A 119 13.01 22.16 -18.21
N LYS A 120 13.73 21.42 -19.07
CA LYS A 120 13.50 19.98 -19.29
C LYS A 120 13.64 19.16 -18.01
N LYS A 121 14.65 19.45 -17.20
CA LYS A 121 14.85 18.78 -15.90
C LYS A 121 13.68 19.02 -14.97
N LYS A 122 13.20 20.28 -14.86
CA LYS A 122 12.03 20.63 -14.06
C LYS A 122 10.77 19.88 -14.53
N ILE A 123 10.48 19.89 -15.83
CA ILE A 123 9.35 19.14 -16.42
C ILE A 123 9.41 17.67 -16.02
N SER A 124 10.59 17.04 -16.14
CA SER A 124 10.75 15.61 -15.78
C SER A 124 10.48 15.35 -14.31
N ILE A 125 10.88 16.25 -13.41
CA ILE A 125 10.62 16.14 -11.98
C ILE A 125 9.12 16.31 -11.68
N ASP A 126 8.51 17.36 -12.25
CA ASP A 126 7.09 17.65 -12.05
C ASP A 126 6.22 16.50 -12.57
N GLN A 127 6.55 15.92 -13.74
CA GLN A 127 5.85 14.75 -14.28
C GLN A 127 5.95 13.55 -13.34
N LYS A 128 7.14 13.25 -12.82
CA LYS A 128 7.32 12.15 -11.84
C LYS A 128 6.50 12.35 -10.56
N ILE A 129 6.37 13.60 -10.09
CA ILE A 129 5.56 13.92 -8.92
C ILE A 129 4.08 13.69 -9.23
N ILE A 130 3.60 14.14 -10.40
CA ILE A 130 2.21 13.93 -10.85
C ILE A 130 1.90 12.44 -10.95
N ASP A 131 2.75 11.65 -11.60
CA ASP A 131 2.56 10.22 -11.78
C ASP A 131 2.53 9.48 -10.42
N LYS A 132 3.45 9.85 -9.52
CA LYS A 132 3.51 9.27 -8.17
C LYS A 132 2.30 9.64 -7.30
N THR A 133 1.82 10.89 -7.40
CA THR A 133 0.61 11.34 -6.69
C THR A 133 -0.64 10.65 -7.24
N ALA A 134 -0.76 10.48 -8.55
CA ALA A 134 -1.87 9.76 -9.17
C ALA A 134 -1.89 8.29 -8.70
N THR A 135 -0.72 7.63 -8.68
CA THR A 135 -0.59 6.25 -8.19
C THR A 135 -0.99 6.13 -6.72
N LEU A 136 -0.51 7.03 -5.85
CA LEU A 136 -0.86 7.04 -4.43
C LEU A 136 -2.36 7.29 -4.21
N SER A 137 -2.97 8.19 -4.98
CA SER A 137 -4.41 8.46 -4.91
C SER A 137 -5.23 7.24 -5.30
N SER A 138 -4.85 6.51 -6.35
CA SER A 138 -5.54 5.28 -6.74
C SER A 138 -5.44 4.17 -5.70
N ILE A 139 -4.29 4.01 -5.05
CA ILE A 139 -4.10 3.05 -3.94
C ILE A 139 -4.99 3.42 -2.74
N LEU A 140 -5.03 4.70 -2.38
CA LEU A 140 -5.87 5.18 -1.28
C LEU A 140 -7.36 4.98 -1.57
N GLU A 141 -7.80 5.18 -2.80
CA GLU A 141 -9.18 4.96 -3.20
C GLU A 141 -9.58 3.48 -3.12
N VAL A 142 -8.71 2.58 -3.57
CA VAL A 142 -8.92 1.12 -3.42
C VAL A 142 -9.03 0.74 -1.95
N GLN A 143 -8.11 1.20 -1.10
CA GLN A 143 -8.12 0.91 0.34
C GLN A 143 -9.37 1.47 1.03
N ARG A 144 -9.81 2.67 0.66
CA ARG A 144 -11.04 3.27 1.18
C ARG A 144 -12.26 2.44 0.81
N ASN A 145 -12.39 2.04 -0.44
CA ASN A 145 -13.50 1.21 -0.91
C ASN A 145 -13.53 -0.16 -0.22
N GLU A 146 -12.37 -0.76 0.03
CA GLU A 146 -12.27 -1.98 0.82
C GLU A 146 -12.77 -1.76 2.25
N LEU A 147 -12.34 -0.69 2.90
CA LEU A 147 -12.75 -0.35 4.26
C LEU A 147 -14.26 -0.11 4.37
N ASP A 148 -14.84 0.63 3.43
CA ASP A 148 -16.28 0.91 3.36
C ASP A 148 -17.08 -0.39 3.16
N ASN A 149 -16.61 -1.28 2.29
CA ASN A 149 -17.21 -2.59 2.09
C ASN A 149 -17.17 -3.45 3.37
N TYR A 150 -16.05 -3.45 4.09
CA TYR A 150 -15.92 -4.16 5.35
C TYR A 150 -16.84 -3.60 6.43
N ALA A 151 -16.88 -2.29 6.59
CA ALA A 151 -17.79 -1.64 7.56
C ALA A 151 -19.24 -1.98 7.29
N HIS A 152 -19.65 -1.99 6.02
CA HIS A 152 -21.00 -2.34 5.61
C HIS A 152 -21.33 -3.81 5.90
N LEU A 153 -20.43 -4.75 5.60
CA LEU A 153 -20.62 -6.18 5.87
C LEU A 153 -20.72 -6.47 7.37
N ILE A 154 -19.81 -5.89 8.16
CA ILE A 154 -19.79 -6.01 9.63
C ILE A 154 -21.13 -5.50 10.21
N TYR A 155 -21.56 -4.32 9.77
CA TYR A 155 -22.81 -3.73 10.22
C TYR A 155 -24.00 -4.65 9.93
N HIS A 156 -24.06 -5.24 8.74
CA HIS A 156 -25.14 -6.14 8.36
C HIS A 156 -25.16 -7.42 9.19
N GLU A 157 -24.01 -8.07 9.39
CA GLU A 157 -23.92 -9.31 10.17
C GLU A 157 -24.27 -9.09 11.66
N LEU A 158 -23.75 -8.01 12.26
CA LEU A 158 -24.09 -7.66 13.64
C LEU A 158 -25.58 -7.31 13.78
N LYS A 159 -26.11 -6.49 12.86
CA LYS A 159 -27.52 -6.10 12.87
C LYS A 159 -28.46 -7.31 12.73
N TYR A 160 -28.11 -8.25 11.83
CA TYR A 160 -28.89 -9.48 11.64
C TYR A 160 -28.89 -10.34 12.91
N SER A 161 -27.70 -10.54 13.52
CA SER A 161 -27.58 -11.34 14.74
C SER A 161 -28.29 -10.69 15.93
N LEU A 162 -28.18 -9.37 16.11
CA LEU A 162 -28.90 -8.61 17.13
C LEU A 162 -30.40 -8.70 16.96
N ARG A 163 -30.89 -8.61 15.73
CA ARG A 163 -32.32 -8.72 15.45
C ARG A 163 -32.84 -10.10 15.80
N ASN A 164 -32.13 -11.16 15.44
CA ASN A 164 -32.51 -12.52 15.79
C ASN A 164 -32.57 -12.73 17.33
N VAL A 165 -31.63 -12.17 18.08
CA VAL A 165 -31.67 -12.21 19.56
C VAL A 165 -32.89 -11.44 20.10
N SER A 166 -33.21 -10.27 19.52
CA SER A 166 -34.39 -9.48 19.90
C SER A 166 -35.69 -10.24 19.62
N ASP A 167 -35.81 -10.83 18.44
CA ASP A 167 -37.01 -11.60 18.04
C ASP A 167 -37.18 -12.82 18.97
N LEU A 168 -36.12 -13.51 19.34
CA LEU A 168 -36.16 -14.63 20.29
C LEU A 168 -36.57 -14.18 21.71
N LEU A 169 -36.10 -13.00 22.15
CA LEU A 169 -36.52 -12.41 23.43
C LEU A 169 -38.02 -12.07 23.43
N ASP A 170 -38.48 -11.46 22.38
CA ASP A 170 -39.91 -11.08 22.27
C ASP A 170 -40.81 -12.34 22.28
N TRP A 171 -40.43 -13.38 21.53
CA TRP A 171 -41.17 -14.66 21.54
C TRP A 171 -41.12 -15.35 22.90
N SER A 172 -40.00 -15.30 23.60
CA SER A 172 -39.90 -15.86 24.95
C SER A 172 -40.77 -15.11 25.95
N HIS A 173 -40.93 -13.79 25.81
CA HIS A 173 -41.81 -12.97 26.64
C HIS A 173 -43.30 -13.26 26.40
N GLU A 174 -43.68 -13.49 25.14
CA GLU A 174 -45.08 -13.82 24.80
C GLU A 174 -45.50 -15.20 25.32
N GLU A 175 -44.63 -16.21 25.17
CA GLU A 175 -44.91 -17.57 25.65
C GLU A 175 -44.95 -17.69 27.18
N LEU A 176 -44.11 -16.96 27.87
CA LEU A 176 -44.13 -16.92 29.35
C LEU A 176 -45.47 -16.37 29.89
N LYS A 177 -46.18 -15.55 29.07
CA LYS A 177 -47.46 -15.02 29.39
C LYS A 177 -48.60 -16.03 29.14
N GLU A 178 -48.42 -16.93 28.14
CA GLU A 178 -49.51 -17.79 27.68
C GLU A 178 -49.46 -19.23 28.24
N THR A 179 -48.26 -19.86 28.37
CA THR A 179 -48.17 -21.32 28.56
C THR A 179 -47.34 -21.76 29.75
N ASN A 180 -46.60 -20.90 30.44
CA ASN A 180 -45.72 -21.24 31.56
C ASN A 180 -44.77 -22.44 31.29
N SER A 181 -44.44 -22.71 30.02
CA SER A 181 -43.54 -23.80 29.59
C SER A 181 -42.07 -23.43 29.82
N LEU A 182 -41.51 -23.97 30.85
CA LEU A 182 -40.10 -23.79 31.23
C LEU A 182 -39.09 -24.41 30.20
N GLU A 183 -39.51 -25.49 29.52
CA GLU A 183 -38.64 -26.19 28.53
C GLU A 183 -38.48 -25.39 27.24
N ASP A 184 -39.53 -24.77 26.71
CA ASP A 184 -39.48 -23.93 25.49
C ASP A 184 -38.68 -22.65 25.73
N SER A 185 -38.84 -22.04 26.92
CA SER A 185 -38.06 -20.87 27.31
C SER A 185 -36.56 -21.19 27.43
N ARG A 186 -36.20 -22.39 27.90
CA ARG A 186 -34.81 -22.84 28.01
C ARG A 186 -34.15 -23.05 26.64
N SER A 187 -34.88 -23.64 25.69
CA SER A 187 -34.37 -23.82 24.32
C SER A 187 -34.10 -22.50 23.58
N LYS A 188 -34.96 -21.49 23.79
CA LYS A 188 -34.77 -20.16 23.22
C LYS A 188 -33.60 -19.41 23.85
N LEU A 189 -33.42 -19.51 25.17
CA LEU A 189 -32.26 -18.95 25.84
C LEU A 189 -30.96 -19.55 25.29
N GLN A 190 -30.93 -20.88 25.11
CA GLN A 190 -29.78 -21.56 24.52
C GLN A 190 -29.49 -21.05 23.07
N LEU A 191 -30.53 -20.86 22.27
CA LEU A 191 -30.37 -20.28 20.93
C LEU A 191 -29.83 -18.83 20.96
N MET A 192 -30.25 -18.03 21.96
CA MET A 192 -29.70 -16.69 22.16
C MET A 192 -28.23 -16.71 22.54
N GLU A 193 -27.84 -17.60 23.46
CA GLU A 193 -26.44 -17.82 23.85
C GLU A 193 -25.59 -18.17 22.63
N GLU A 194 -26.02 -19.12 21.81
CA GLU A 194 -25.32 -19.48 20.55
C GLU A 194 -25.17 -18.30 19.58
N LYS A 195 -26.18 -17.42 19.47
CA LYS A 195 -26.08 -16.23 18.61
C LYS A 195 -25.13 -15.17 19.18
N ILE A 196 -25.10 -15.00 20.49
CA ILE A 196 -24.18 -14.07 21.17
C ILE A 196 -22.73 -14.59 21.03
N GLU A 197 -22.48 -15.85 21.27
CA GLU A 197 -21.16 -16.47 21.07
C GLU A 197 -20.65 -16.30 19.63
N LYS A 198 -21.57 -16.45 18.65
CA LYS A 198 -21.23 -16.22 17.24
C LYS A 198 -20.86 -14.75 16.96
N MET A 199 -21.53 -13.77 17.61
CA MET A 199 -21.16 -12.36 17.51
C MET A 199 -19.80 -12.06 18.15
N GLU A 200 -19.52 -12.62 19.32
CA GLU A 200 -18.22 -12.47 19.98
C GLU A 200 -17.09 -13.03 19.11
N LEU A 201 -17.29 -14.21 18.52
CA LEU A 201 -16.34 -14.81 17.59
C LEU A 201 -16.10 -13.94 16.35
N LEU A 202 -17.14 -13.30 15.82
CA LEU A 202 -17.04 -12.33 14.72
C LEU A 202 -16.17 -11.12 15.10
N LEU A 203 -16.40 -10.54 16.28
CA LEU A 203 -15.62 -9.42 16.79
C LEU A 203 -14.13 -9.76 16.95
N VAL A 204 -13.84 -10.92 17.52
CA VAL A 204 -12.44 -11.41 17.66
C VAL A 204 -11.77 -11.56 16.29
N LYS A 205 -12.47 -12.10 15.30
CA LYS A 205 -11.93 -12.28 13.94
C LYS A 205 -11.73 -10.95 13.20
N ILE A 206 -12.59 -9.96 13.43
CA ILE A 206 -12.42 -8.59 12.93
C ILE A 206 -11.16 -7.96 13.52
N GLU A 207 -10.93 -8.14 14.82
CA GLU A 207 -9.75 -7.64 15.49
C GLU A 207 -8.47 -8.33 14.95
N GLN A 208 -8.49 -9.63 14.75
CA GLN A 208 -7.39 -10.36 14.12
C GLN A 208 -7.09 -9.82 12.71
N TYR A 209 -8.13 -9.60 11.90
CA TYR A 209 -7.99 -9.03 10.56
C TYR A 209 -7.38 -7.61 10.57
N LYS A 210 -7.82 -6.75 11.52
CA LYS A 210 -7.25 -5.42 11.74
C LYS A 210 -5.76 -5.51 12.11
N ASN A 211 -5.41 -6.40 13.03
CA ASN A 211 -4.05 -6.55 13.54
C ASN A 211 -3.06 -6.98 12.46
N ILE A 212 -3.48 -7.74 11.46
CA ILE A 212 -2.66 -8.08 10.28
C ILE A 212 -2.27 -6.82 9.49
N THR A 213 -3.10 -5.77 9.49
CA THR A 213 -2.82 -4.52 8.75
C THR A 213 -1.97 -3.52 9.52
N THR A 214 -1.96 -3.60 10.85
CA THR A 214 -1.35 -2.59 11.73
C THR A 214 -0.06 -3.08 12.41
N SER A 215 0.21 -4.38 12.39
CA SER A 215 1.41 -4.97 12.99
C SER A 215 2.62 -4.77 12.11
N SER A 216 3.73 -4.35 12.69
CA SER A 216 5.04 -4.47 12.05
C SER A 216 5.41 -5.95 12.02
N PHE A 217 5.37 -6.58 10.85
CA PHE A 217 5.81 -7.95 10.66
C PHE A 217 7.30 -8.06 11.01
N LYS A 218 7.65 -9.12 11.73
CA LYS A 218 9.03 -9.43 12.07
C LYS A 218 9.52 -10.54 11.14
N ASP A 219 9.82 -10.15 9.92
CA ASP A 219 10.30 -11.07 8.92
C ASP A 219 11.69 -11.58 9.26
N ASN A 220 11.84 -12.88 9.25
CA ASN A 220 13.08 -13.61 9.50
C ASN A 220 13.22 -14.77 8.52
N ILE A 221 14.41 -15.36 8.48
CA ILE A 221 14.61 -16.64 7.81
C ILE A 221 13.94 -17.73 8.66
N ILE A 222 12.89 -18.33 8.14
CA ILE A 222 12.09 -19.34 8.82
C ILE A 222 12.08 -20.66 8.05
N ASN A 223 11.97 -21.77 8.78
CA ASN A 223 11.80 -23.09 8.19
C ASN A 223 10.31 -23.47 8.19
N SER A 224 9.67 -23.38 7.03
CA SER A 224 8.24 -23.65 6.88
C SER A 224 7.87 -25.10 7.22
N ASN A 225 8.80 -26.05 7.05
CA ASN A 225 8.59 -27.45 7.42
C ASN A 225 8.46 -27.63 8.95
N THR A 226 9.25 -26.89 9.72
CA THR A 226 9.15 -26.88 11.20
C THR A 226 7.83 -26.29 11.66
N ILE A 227 7.40 -25.18 11.05
CA ILE A 227 6.13 -24.52 11.37
C ILE A 227 4.94 -25.41 11.03
N ALA A 228 4.93 -26.04 9.84
CA ALA A 228 3.86 -26.95 9.45
C ALA A 228 3.74 -28.14 10.42
N LYS A 229 4.87 -28.74 10.83
CA LYS A 229 4.88 -29.83 11.83
C LYS A 229 4.35 -29.37 13.19
N LEU A 230 4.71 -28.16 13.62
CA LEU A 230 4.22 -27.60 14.88
C LEU A 230 2.70 -27.43 14.82
N VAL A 231 2.16 -26.86 13.75
CA VAL A 231 0.71 -26.70 13.56
C VAL A 231 -0.01 -28.05 13.54
N ILE A 232 0.52 -29.05 12.80
CA ILE A 232 -0.07 -30.40 12.75
C ILE A 232 -0.13 -31.05 14.15
N ASN A 233 0.87 -30.81 14.99
CA ASN A 233 0.91 -31.38 16.36
C ASN A 233 -0.03 -30.64 17.33
N GLU A 234 -0.29 -29.35 17.12
CA GLU A 234 -1.17 -28.54 17.96
C GLU A 234 -2.66 -28.72 17.63
N ILE A 235 -2.99 -28.99 16.37
CA ILE A 235 -4.37 -29.13 15.91
C ILE A 235 -4.94 -30.50 16.36
N HIS A 236 -6.12 -30.46 16.95
CA HIS A 236 -6.85 -31.71 17.28
C HIS A 236 -7.31 -32.40 16.00
N THR A 237 -6.65 -33.51 15.64
CA THR A 237 -6.96 -34.27 14.43
C THR A 237 -7.78 -35.51 14.80
N PRO A 238 -9.01 -35.67 14.24
CA PRO A 238 -9.81 -36.88 14.43
C PRO A 238 -9.08 -38.17 13.98
N ALA A 239 -9.25 -39.26 14.66
CA ALA A 239 -8.51 -40.53 14.43
C ALA A 239 -8.67 -41.09 13.00
N HIS A 240 -9.75 -40.74 12.31
CA HIS A 240 -10.03 -41.20 10.93
C HIS A 240 -9.37 -40.29 9.84
N ILE A 241 -8.70 -39.19 10.23
CA ILE A 241 -8.04 -38.30 9.30
C ILE A 241 -6.51 -38.41 9.43
N LYS A 242 -5.80 -38.48 8.31
CA LYS A 242 -4.33 -38.52 8.28
C LYS A 242 -3.78 -37.25 7.63
N ILE A 243 -2.89 -36.55 8.33
CA ILE A 243 -2.20 -35.38 7.80
C ILE A 243 -0.77 -35.79 7.44
N LYS A 244 -0.32 -35.45 6.21
CA LYS A 244 1.03 -35.76 5.72
C LYS A 244 1.67 -34.55 5.04
N ILE A 245 2.96 -34.37 5.24
CA ILE A 245 3.80 -33.49 4.43
C ILE A 245 4.42 -34.39 3.36
N ILE A 246 4.10 -34.13 2.06
CA ILE A 246 4.44 -35.02 0.94
C ILE A 246 5.86 -34.79 0.43
N ASN A 247 6.42 -33.59 0.64
CA ASN A 247 7.81 -33.24 0.32
C ASN A 247 8.33 -32.20 1.32
N GLU A 248 9.64 -32.00 1.35
CA GLU A 248 10.25 -31.04 2.26
C GLU A 248 9.82 -29.61 1.91
N LEU A 249 9.30 -28.88 2.91
CA LEU A 249 8.88 -27.50 2.70
C LEU A 249 10.11 -26.56 2.85
N PRO A 250 10.16 -25.44 2.10
CA PRO A 250 11.34 -24.60 1.97
C PRO A 250 11.64 -23.78 3.23
N VAL A 251 12.89 -23.32 3.28
CA VAL A 251 13.28 -22.17 4.10
C VAL A 251 13.01 -20.89 3.31
N LEU A 252 12.36 -19.92 3.95
CA LEU A 252 11.97 -18.67 3.29
C LEU A 252 12.03 -17.49 4.26
N PHE A 253 11.89 -16.28 3.75
CA PHE A 253 11.90 -15.06 4.55
C PHE A 253 10.47 -14.57 4.76
N ALA A 254 9.97 -14.68 6.00
CA ALA A 254 8.61 -14.25 6.38
C ALA A 254 8.49 -14.13 7.91
N ASP A 255 7.34 -13.65 8.38
CA ASP A 255 6.97 -13.69 9.80
C ASP A 255 6.44 -15.09 10.16
N GLU A 256 7.05 -15.69 11.18
CA GLU A 256 6.72 -17.05 11.64
C GLU A 256 5.26 -17.19 12.07
N ASN A 257 4.73 -16.20 12.81
CA ASN A 257 3.36 -16.23 13.30
C ASN A 257 2.35 -16.11 12.15
N MET A 258 2.68 -15.33 11.11
CA MET A 258 1.81 -15.17 9.95
C MET A 258 1.76 -16.45 9.13
N LEU A 259 2.89 -17.10 8.87
CA LEU A 259 2.91 -18.39 8.18
C LEU A 259 2.24 -19.49 8.99
N LYS A 260 2.46 -19.53 10.31
CA LYS A 260 1.75 -20.43 11.22
C LYS A 260 0.24 -20.26 11.09
N LYS A 261 -0.23 -19.00 11.09
CA LYS A 261 -1.66 -18.67 10.94
C LYS A 261 -2.24 -19.13 9.60
N VAL A 262 -1.49 -19.01 8.51
CA VAL A 262 -1.92 -19.54 7.19
C VAL A 262 -2.13 -21.05 7.27
N PHE A 263 -1.16 -21.82 7.79
CA PHE A 263 -1.30 -23.27 7.93
C PHE A 263 -2.44 -23.64 8.87
N GLU A 264 -2.58 -22.99 10.01
CA GLU A 264 -3.69 -23.24 10.96
C GLU A 264 -5.04 -23.12 10.28
N ILE A 265 -5.27 -22.00 9.57
CA ILE A 265 -6.57 -21.73 8.93
C ILE A 265 -6.84 -22.76 7.82
N LEU A 266 -5.86 -23.03 6.95
CA LEU A 266 -6.08 -23.95 5.83
C LEU A 266 -6.23 -25.40 6.26
N ILE A 267 -5.45 -25.86 7.27
CA ILE A 267 -5.57 -27.22 7.80
C ILE A 267 -6.91 -27.35 8.56
N GLN A 268 -7.28 -26.38 9.40
CA GLN A 268 -8.56 -26.40 10.11
C GLN A 268 -9.74 -26.43 9.13
N ASN A 269 -9.68 -25.62 8.07
CA ASN A 269 -10.70 -25.62 7.02
C ASN A 269 -10.82 -26.97 6.32
N ALA A 270 -9.71 -27.67 6.09
CA ALA A 270 -9.72 -29.01 5.55
C ALA A 270 -10.37 -30.01 6.51
N LEU A 271 -10.01 -29.96 7.80
CA LEU A 271 -10.58 -30.82 8.85
C LEU A 271 -12.10 -30.64 8.99
N ASP A 272 -12.57 -29.38 8.96
CA ASP A 272 -14.00 -29.05 9.14
C ASP A 272 -14.88 -29.56 7.97
N HIS A 273 -14.28 -29.83 6.80
CA HIS A 273 -15.00 -30.21 5.59
C HIS A 273 -14.72 -31.63 5.09
N ILE A 274 -13.95 -32.43 5.85
CA ILE A 274 -13.78 -33.86 5.55
C ILE A 274 -14.92 -34.66 6.17
N ASP A 275 -15.75 -35.29 5.32
CA ASP A 275 -16.90 -36.12 5.70
C ASP A 275 -16.65 -37.64 5.50
N LYS A 276 -15.45 -38.02 5.09
CA LYS A 276 -15.12 -39.41 4.74
C LYS A 276 -14.47 -40.15 5.91
N GLU A 277 -14.79 -41.44 6.08
CA GLU A 277 -14.18 -42.31 7.09
C GLU A 277 -12.65 -42.45 6.95
N ASN A 278 -12.13 -42.31 5.75
CA ASN A 278 -10.69 -42.28 5.46
C ASN A 278 -10.28 -40.92 4.96
N GLY A 279 -10.32 -39.92 5.86
CA GLY A 279 -9.90 -38.56 5.56
C GLY A 279 -8.37 -38.44 5.40
N PHE A 280 -7.94 -37.57 4.47
CA PHE A 280 -6.54 -37.19 4.38
C PHE A 280 -6.35 -35.72 4.06
N ILE A 281 -5.25 -35.17 4.57
CA ILE A 281 -4.75 -33.83 4.24
C ILE A 281 -3.28 -33.97 3.84
N GLU A 282 -2.92 -33.46 2.67
CA GLU A 282 -1.56 -33.48 2.16
C GLU A 282 -1.02 -32.07 1.97
N LEU A 283 0.10 -31.77 2.63
CA LEU A 283 0.82 -30.51 2.48
C LEU A 283 2.02 -30.73 1.57
N GLY A 284 2.18 -29.85 0.58
CA GLY A 284 3.32 -29.90 -0.33
C GLY A 284 3.80 -28.49 -0.69
N CYS A 285 4.95 -28.43 -1.35
CA CYS A 285 5.47 -27.21 -1.93
C CYS A 285 6.27 -27.50 -3.19
N GLU A 286 6.03 -26.70 -4.22
CA GLU A 286 6.81 -26.71 -5.46
C GLU A 286 7.55 -25.38 -5.61
N ALA A 287 8.80 -25.46 -6.08
CA ALA A 287 9.61 -24.29 -6.34
C ALA A 287 9.51 -23.93 -7.83
N THR A 288 9.01 -22.73 -8.12
CA THR A 288 9.07 -22.12 -9.46
C THR A 288 10.33 -21.25 -9.58
N ASP A 289 10.56 -20.59 -10.70
CA ASP A 289 11.71 -19.67 -10.86
C ASP A 289 11.69 -18.52 -9.86
N LYS A 290 10.51 -18.00 -9.50
CA LYS A 290 10.33 -16.78 -8.69
C LYS A 290 9.77 -17.06 -7.31
N ASP A 291 8.93 -18.06 -7.17
CA ASP A 291 8.11 -18.30 -5.98
C ASP A 291 8.22 -19.74 -5.48
N PHE A 292 7.87 -19.92 -4.21
CA PHE A 292 7.47 -21.18 -3.62
C PHE A 292 5.94 -21.27 -3.67
N VAL A 293 5.40 -22.33 -4.29
CA VAL A 293 3.95 -22.58 -4.37
C VAL A 293 3.61 -23.71 -3.42
N PHE A 294 2.96 -23.37 -2.32
CA PHE A 294 2.47 -24.33 -1.33
C PHE A 294 1.11 -24.87 -1.75
N SER A 295 0.83 -26.13 -1.42
CA SER A 295 -0.44 -26.79 -1.63
C SER A 295 -0.93 -27.47 -0.36
N ILE A 296 -2.22 -27.31 -0.05
CA ILE A 296 -2.91 -28.05 1.01
C ILE A 296 -4.10 -28.74 0.34
N LYS A 297 -4.02 -30.06 0.24
CA LYS A 297 -5.00 -30.91 -0.42
C LYS A 297 -5.77 -31.73 0.61
N ASP A 298 -7.08 -31.79 0.47
CA ASP A 298 -7.99 -32.64 1.25
C ASP A 298 -8.93 -33.44 0.34
N ASN A 299 -9.49 -34.51 0.87
CA ASN A 299 -10.50 -35.32 0.22
C ASN A 299 -11.92 -35.10 0.74
N GLY A 300 -12.21 -33.89 1.22
CA GLY A 300 -13.52 -33.50 1.76
C GLY A 300 -14.63 -33.35 0.71
N ILE A 301 -15.69 -32.65 1.10
CA ILE A 301 -16.90 -32.42 0.29
C ILE A 301 -16.67 -31.63 -1.00
N GLY A 302 -15.54 -30.97 -1.14
CA GLY A 302 -15.21 -30.14 -2.30
C GLY A 302 -16.02 -28.85 -2.37
N ILE A 303 -15.61 -27.96 -3.29
CA ILE A 303 -16.19 -26.64 -3.48
C ILE A 303 -16.69 -26.49 -4.91
N HIS A 304 -17.94 -26.09 -5.06
CA HIS A 304 -18.50 -25.83 -6.38
C HIS A 304 -17.82 -24.63 -7.08
N PRO A 305 -17.46 -24.70 -8.39
CA PRO A 305 -16.69 -23.66 -9.09
C PRO A 305 -17.25 -22.22 -8.97
N LYS A 306 -18.57 -22.07 -8.85
CA LYS A 306 -19.20 -20.74 -8.68
C LYS A 306 -18.76 -20.01 -7.39
N TYR A 307 -18.21 -20.74 -6.41
CA TYR A 307 -17.76 -20.19 -5.14
C TYR A 307 -16.26 -19.95 -5.08
N HIS A 308 -15.43 -20.48 -6.00
CA HIS A 308 -13.96 -20.40 -5.94
C HIS A 308 -13.42 -18.98 -5.76
N LYS A 309 -14.05 -17.97 -6.37
CA LYS A 309 -13.68 -16.55 -6.19
C LYS A 309 -14.33 -15.90 -4.97
N LYS A 310 -15.44 -16.48 -4.48
CA LYS A 310 -16.21 -15.89 -3.40
C LYS A 310 -15.69 -16.26 -2.01
N ILE A 311 -15.14 -17.47 -1.85
CA ILE A 311 -14.70 -18.00 -0.56
C ILE A 311 -13.56 -17.22 0.09
N PHE A 312 -12.81 -16.42 -0.67
CA PHE A 312 -11.76 -15.54 -0.15
C PHE A 312 -12.31 -14.18 0.30
N LYS A 313 -13.55 -13.83 -0.06
CA LYS A 313 -14.17 -12.59 0.40
C LYS A 313 -14.64 -12.73 1.85
N MET A 314 -14.42 -11.69 2.63
CA MET A 314 -14.79 -11.64 4.04
C MET A 314 -16.29 -11.90 4.24
N PHE A 315 -16.65 -12.69 5.25
CA PHE A 315 -18.03 -13.07 5.61
C PHE A 315 -18.80 -13.86 4.53
N GLN A 316 -18.11 -14.41 3.54
CA GLN A 316 -18.72 -15.28 2.55
C GLN A 316 -18.49 -16.76 2.90
N ALA A 317 -19.31 -17.28 3.79
CA ALA A 317 -19.36 -18.71 4.06
C ALA A 317 -20.31 -19.40 3.08
N ILE A 318 -19.96 -20.62 2.64
CA ILE A 318 -20.87 -21.47 1.84
C ILE A 318 -21.99 -21.96 2.74
N GLU A 319 -21.69 -22.26 4.00
CA GLU A 319 -22.63 -22.66 5.06
C GLU A 319 -22.54 -21.67 6.23
N PRO A 320 -23.41 -20.64 6.26
CA PRO A 320 -23.35 -19.57 7.28
C PRO A 320 -23.52 -20.06 8.71
N ASP A 321 -24.19 -21.21 8.91
CA ASP A 321 -24.42 -21.75 10.24
C ASP A 321 -23.18 -22.47 10.81
N LYS A 322 -22.27 -22.92 9.97
CA LYS A 322 -21.06 -23.67 10.38
C LYS A 322 -19.78 -22.83 10.36
N SER A 323 -19.73 -21.74 9.64
CA SER A 323 -18.52 -20.94 9.55
C SER A 323 -18.80 -19.44 9.44
N THR A 324 -17.87 -18.63 9.94
CA THR A 324 -17.98 -17.15 9.88
C THR A 324 -17.50 -16.55 8.55
N GLY A 325 -16.98 -17.36 7.62
CA GLY A 325 -16.47 -16.90 6.32
C GLY A 325 -15.29 -15.90 6.40
N THR A 326 -14.54 -15.89 7.51
CA THR A 326 -13.43 -14.94 7.72
C THR A 326 -12.04 -15.56 7.58
N GLY A 327 -11.90 -16.88 7.74
CA GLY A 327 -10.60 -17.54 7.74
C GLY A 327 -9.83 -17.36 6.44
N LEU A 328 -10.45 -17.69 5.31
CA LEU A 328 -9.80 -17.59 3.99
C LEU A 328 -9.47 -16.14 3.59
N SER A 329 -10.24 -15.15 4.02
CA SER A 329 -9.93 -13.74 3.78
C SER A 329 -8.72 -13.27 4.58
N ILE A 330 -8.49 -13.82 5.78
CA ILE A 330 -7.26 -13.61 6.56
C ILE A 330 -6.06 -14.19 5.81
N VAL A 331 -6.18 -15.40 5.27
CA VAL A 331 -5.11 -16.03 4.47
C VAL A 331 -4.81 -15.18 3.23
N GLU A 332 -5.83 -14.77 2.46
CA GLU A 332 -5.64 -13.92 1.27
C GLU A 332 -4.90 -12.64 1.63
N LYS A 333 -5.23 -12.02 2.77
CA LYS A 333 -4.58 -10.79 3.22
C LYS A 333 -3.11 -11.01 3.60
N ILE A 334 -2.79 -12.09 4.33
CA ILE A 334 -1.40 -12.42 4.67
C ILE A 334 -0.59 -12.69 3.40
N ILE A 335 -1.11 -13.49 2.49
CA ILE A 335 -0.43 -13.84 1.25
C ILE A 335 -0.24 -12.60 0.35
N SER A 336 -1.25 -11.73 0.26
CA SER A 336 -1.16 -10.46 -0.49
C SER A 336 -0.12 -9.50 0.09
N TYR A 337 0.08 -9.48 1.41
CA TYR A 337 1.15 -8.70 2.04
C TYR A 337 2.54 -9.11 1.52
N TYR A 338 2.76 -10.40 1.29
CA TYR A 338 3.99 -10.94 0.68
C TYR A 338 3.99 -10.91 -0.85
N ASN A 339 3.10 -10.14 -1.48
CA ASN A 339 2.90 -10.09 -2.95
C ASN A 339 2.65 -11.47 -3.59
N GLY A 340 2.19 -12.43 -2.80
CA GLY A 340 1.83 -13.76 -3.23
C GLY A 340 0.41 -13.82 -3.79
N LYS A 341 0.01 -15.02 -4.23
CA LYS A 341 -1.34 -15.32 -4.72
C LYS A 341 -1.89 -16.54 -4.00
N ILE A 342 -3.20 -16.53 -3.73
CA ILE A 342 -3.94 -17.69 -3.24
C ILE A 342 -5.04 -18.05 -4.24
N TYR A 343 -5.25 -19.33 -4.48
CA TYR A 343 -6.34 -19.85 -5.30
C TYR A 343 -6.72 -21.26 -4.86
N VAL A 344 -7.83 -21.76 -5.38
CA VAL A 344 -8.36 -23.08 -5.06
C VAL A 344 -8.67 -23.85 -6.34
N GLU A 345 -8.34 -25.14 -6.33
CA GLU A 345 -8.81 -26.11 -7.29
C GLU A 345 -9.62 -27.17 -6.54
N SER A 346 -10.86 -27.38 -6.94
CA SER A 346 -11.73 -28.28 -6.22
C SER A 346 -12.75 -28.94 -7.14
N LYS A 347 -13.05 -30.20 -6.83
CA LYS A 347 -14.10 -30.99 -7.46
C LYS A 347 -15.10 -31.41 -6.38
N PRO A 348 -16.38 -31.02 -6.49
CA PRO A 348 -17.41 -31.38 -5.53
C PRO A 348 -17.45 -32.88 -5.26
N SER A 349 -17.56 -33.23 -3.97
CA SER A 349 -17.58 -34.60 -3.43
C SER A 349 -16.31 -35.44 -3.67
N ILE A 350 -15.24 -34.83 -4.16
CA ILE A 350 -13.99 -35.54 -4.47
C ILE A 350 -12.84 -35.02 -3.62
N GLU A 351 -12.43 -33.76 -3.87
CA GLU A 351 -11.21 -33.16 -3.27
C GLU A 351 -11.21 -31.65 -3.36
N THR A 352 -10.44 -31.01 -2.46
CA THR A 352 -10.09 -29.59 -2.55
C THR A 352 -8.58 -29.44 -2.40
N THR A 353 -7.99 -28.52 -3.16
CA THR A 353 -6.59 -28.12 -3.01
C THR A 353 -6.50 -26.60 -3.00
N PHE A 354 -6.04 -26.06 -1.89
CA PHE A 354 -5.67 -24.66 -1.79
C PHE A 354 -4.20 -24.50 -2.16
N TYR A 355 -3.93 -23.52 -3.01
CA TYR A 355 -2.58 -23.14 -3.41
C TYR A 355 -2.29 -21.72 -2.96
N PHE A 356 -1.11 -21.49 -2.38
CA PHE A 356 -0.63 -20.13 -2.16
C PHE A 356 0.85 -20.00 -2.52
N SER A 357 1.25 -18.81 -2.99
CA SER A 357 2.63 -18.55 -3.37
C SER A 357 3.28 -17.52 -2.46
N LEU A 358 4.59 -17.71 -2.20
CA LEU A 358 5.46 -16.75 -1.52
C LEU A 358 6.73 -16.57 -2.33
N ALA A 359 7.21 -15.33 -2.48
CA ALA A 359 8.41 -15.04 -3.24
C ALA A 359 9.66 -15.67 -2.61
N LYS A 360 10.58 -16.15 -3.45
CA LYS A 360 11.87 -16.72 -3.01
C LYS A 360 12.82 -15.66 -2.44
N THR A 361 12.70 -14.43 -2.93
CA THR A 361 13.52 -13.28 -2.50
C THR A 361 12.62 -12.07 -2.33
N MET A 362 12.77 -11.31 -1.24
CA MET A 362 12.18 -9.97 -1.18
C MET A 362 12.89 -9.06 -2.20
N ASN A 363 12.12 -8.45 -3.10
CA ASN A 363 12.56 -7.30 -3.89
C ASN A 363 12.34 -6.00 -3.09
#